data_f9c6eb0948ebd2785e35d8b1219a6221
#
_entry.id   f9c6eb0948ebd2785e35d8b1219a6221
#
_cell.length_a   1.000
_cell.length_b   1.000
_cell.length_c   1.000
_cell.angle_alpha   90.00
_cell.angle_beta   90.00
_cell.angle_gamma   90.00
#
_symmetry.space_group_name_H-M   'P 1'
#
loop_
_entity.id
_entity.type
_entity.pdbx_description
1 polymer ?
#
loop_
_entity_poly.entity_id
_entity_poly.type
_entity_poly.pdbx_seq_one_letter_code
_entity_poly.pdbx_strand_id
1 'polypeptide(L)'
;MVPLVLAGQNKPINIGSWSGIVVSSACNADEAFNDSPECTKEVRGAKLALYDDTSRVMYSLEPQSSVNAHLGDTVTVRGTLDGETIRVAAIEAMSIGLSVGQKVPAFSLRDQFGHQQTLKSLKGANGTVLLFFRSADW
;
A
#
# COMPACT_ATOMS: atom_id res chain seq x y z
N MET A 1 -8.16 14.51 55.17
CA MET A 1 -8.83 14.04 53.95
C MET A 1 -7.94 14.43 52.78
N VAL A 2 -7.20 13.49 52.22
CA VAL A 2 -6.26 13.72 51.12
C VAL A 2 -6.98 13.33 49.84
N PRO A 3 -7.10 14.20 48.82
CA PRO A 3 -7.71 13.81 47.57
C PRO A 3 -6.77 12.88 46.80
N LEU A 4 -7.27 11.70 46.49
CA LEU A 4 -6.61 10.74 45.62
C LEU A 4 -6.67 11.27 44.18
N VAL A 5 -5.55 11.82 43.68
CA VAL A 5 -5.41 12.17 42.28
C VAL A 5 -5.20 10.90 41.49
N LEU A 6 -6.23 10.42 40.80
CA LEU A 6 -6.09 9.41 39.77
C LEU A 6 -5.28 10.02 38.62
N ALA A 7 -4.01 9.68 38.54
CA ALA A 7 -3.20 9.92 37.36
C ALA A 7 -3.76 9.08 36.22
N GLY A 8 -4.52 9.71 35.34
CA GLY A 8 -4.91 9.10 34.07
C GLY A 8 -3.65 8.74 33.29
N GLN A 9 -3.42 7.45 33.09
CA GLN A 9 -2.35 6.99 32.22
C GLN A 9 -2.68 7.39 30.79
N ASN A 10 -2.11 8.48 30.33
CA ASN A 10 -2.11 8.85 28.92
C ASN A 10 -1.25 7.81 28.17
N LYS A 11 -1.90 6.78 27.63
CA LYS A 11 -1.26 5.86 26.68
C LYS A 11 -0.70 6.69 25.52
N PRO A 12 0.58 6.54 25.15
CA PRO A 12 1.15 7.32 24.06
C PRO A 12 0.35 7.07 22.79
N ILE A 13 -0.13 8.13 22.16
CA ILE A 13 -0.85 8.08 20.90
C ILE A 13 0.22 7.94 19.81
N ASN A 14 0.36 6.75 19.24
CA ASN A 14 1.25 6.52 18.11
C ASN A 14 0.60 7.05 16.83
N ILE A 15 0.94 8.29 16.48
CA ILE A 15 0.57 8.88 15.18
C ILE A 15 1.59 8.38 14.16
N GLY A 16 1.12 7.83 13.05
CA GLY A 16 1.98 7.24 12.05
C GLY A 16 1.38 7.23 10.65
N SER A 17 2.18 6.67 9.75
CA SER A 17 1.81 6.42 8.37
C SER A 17 2.21 4.99 8.02
N TRP A 18 1.30 4.24 7.43
CA TRP A 18 1.47 2.85 7.04
C TRP A 18 1.12 2.70 5.56
N SER A 19 1.91 1.96 4.83
CA SER A 19 1.66 1.66 3.42
C SER A 19 1.46 0.18 3.22
N GLY A 20 0.56 -0.18 2.31
CA GLY A 20 0.26 -1.58 2.03
C GLY A 20 -0.96 -1.75 1.13
N ILE A 21 -1.46 -2.96 1.05
CA ILE A 21 -2.65 -3.31 0.28
C ILE A 21 -3.85 -3.45 1.22
N VAL A 22 -4.98 -2.89 0.82
CA VAL A 22 -6.25 -3.11 1.53
C VAL A 22 -6.81 -4.47 1.14
N VAL A 23 -6.97 -5.32 2.13
CA VAL A 23 -7.43 -6.71 1.94
C VAL A 23 -8.65 -7.01 2.82
N SER A 24 -9.34 -8.09 2.49
CA SER A 24 -10.40 -8.62 3.34
C SER A 24 -9.83 -9.22 4.63
N SER A 25 -10.45 -8.99 5.77
CA SER A 25 -10.08 -9.64 7.05
C SER A 25 -10.37 -11.14 7.06
N ALA A 26 -11.02 -11.69 6.03
CA ALA A 26 -11.16 -13.13 5.83
C ALA A 26 -9.87 -13.79 5.33
N CYS A 27 -8.90 -12.97 4.88
CA CYS A 27 -7.58 -13.37 4.44
C CYS A 27 -6.59 -13.26 5.60
N ASN A 28 -5.62 -14.16 5.68
CA ASN A 28 -4.50 -14.07 6.62
C ASN A 28 -3.26 -13.45 5.97
N ALA A 29 -2.24 -13.15 6.79
CA ALA A 29 -1.02 -12.49 6.31
C ALA A 29 -0.23 -13.33 5.29
N ASP A 30 -0.24 -14.66 5.42
CA ASP A 30 0.46 -15.55 4.48
C ASP A 30 -0.25 -15.60 3.12
N GLU A 31 -1.57 -15.61 3.11
CA GLU A 31 -2.37 -15.52 1.89
C GLU A 31 -2.20 -14.17 1.20
N ALA A 32 -2.15 -13.07 1.97
CA ALA A 32 -1.90 -11.73 1.46
C ALA A 32 -0.48 -11.62 0.87
N PHE A 33 0.52 -12.22 1.52
CA PHE A 33 1.89 -12.26 1.04
C PHE A 33 2.02 -13.01 -0.30
N ASN A 34 1.22 -14.07 -0.50
CA ASN A 34 1.21 -14.86 -1.73
C ASN A 34 0.26 -14.32 -2.81
N ASP A 35 -0.20 -13.07 -2.69
CA ASP A 35 -1.12 -12.41 -3.63
C ASP A 35 -2.38 -13.26 -3.92
N SER A 36 -2.90 -13.94 -2.89
CA SER A 36 -4.10 -14.74 -3.05
C SER A 36 -5.28 -13.89 -3.55
N PRO A 37 -5.93 -14.26 -4.65
CA PRO A 37 -7.04 -13.48 -5.20
C PRO A 37 -8.25 -13.42 -4.26
N GLU A 38 -8.33 -14.28 -3.26
CA GLU A 38 -9.38 -14.25 -2.24
C GLU A 38 -9.24 -13.04 -1.31
N CYS A 39 -8.00 -12.51 -1.14
CA CYS A 39 -7.72 -11.37 -0.27
C CYS A 39 -8.33 -10.07 -0.79
N THR A 40 -8.52 -9.95 -2.09
CA THR A 40 -9.09 -8.76 -2.75
C THR A 40 -10.53 -8.96 -3.20
N LYS A 41 -11.16 -10.08 -2.84
CA LYS A 41 -12.59 -10.31 -3.07
C LYS A 41 -13.43 -9.73 -1.93
N GLU A 42 -14.55 -9.16 -2.31
CA GLU A 42 -15.57 -8.74 -1.35
C GLU A 42 -16.20 -9.96 -0.67
N VAL A 43 -16.02 -10.07 0.64
CA VAL A 43 -16.61 -11.13 1.46
C VAL A 43 -17.67 -10.52 2.37
N ARG A 44 -18.90 -11.01 2.27
CA ARG A 44 -20.02 -10.51 3.06
C ARG A 44 -19.73 -10.62 4.55
N GLY A 45 -19.78 -9.48 5.26
CA GLY A 45 -19.55 -9.41 6.71
C GLY A 45 -18.07 -9.37 7.12
N ALA A 46 -17.14 -9.54 6.20
CA ALA A 46 -15.73 -9.30 6.49
C ALA A 46 -15.44 -7.80 6.57
N LYS A 47 -14.52 -7.43 7.46
CA LYS A 47 -13.96 -6.07 7.53
C LYS A 47 -12.78 -5.95 6.57
N LEU A 48 -12.35 -4.73 6.30
CA LEU A 48 -11.13 -4.45 5.57
C LEU A 48 -9.97 -4.20 6.52
N ALA A 49 -8.80 -4.66 6.13
CA ALA A 49 -7.55 -4.54 6.85
C ALA A 49 -6.45 -4.04 5.91
N LEU A 50 -5.40 -3.44 6.45
CA LEU A 50 -4.19 -3.10 5.72
C LEU A 50 -3.17 -4.21 5.90
N TYR A 51 -2.71 -4.80 4.83
CA TYR A 51 -1.55 -5.68 4.82
C TYR A 51 -0.31 -4.87 4.45
N ASP A 52 0.62 -4.72 5.40
CA ASP A 52 1.93 -4.14 5.18
C ASP A 52 2.89 -5.27 4.74
N ASP A 53 3.29 -5.25 3.49
CA ASP A 53 4.17 -6.26 2.88
C ASP A 53 5.61 -6.18 3.40
N THR A 54 6.03 -5.03 3.90
CA THR A 54 7.38 -4.82 4.44
C THR A 54 7.54 -5.48 5.81
N SER A 55 6.58 -5.27 6.71
CA SER A 55 6.58 -5.85 8.05
C SER A 55 5.85 -7.20 8.12
N ARG A 56 5.08 -7.58 7.09
CA ARG A 56 4.19 -8.74 7.03
C ARG A 56 3.14 -8.75 8.13
N VAL A 57 2.66 -7.59 8.47
CA VAL A 57 1.64 -7.40 9.52
C VAL A 57 0.32 -6.97 8.90
N MET A 58 -0.77 -7.52 9.43
CA MET A 58 -2.12 -7.07 9.12
C MET A 58 -2.63 -6.14 10.20
N TYR A 59 -3.06 -4.95 9.81
CA TYR A 59 -3.67 -3.96 10.69
C TYR A 59 -5.16 -3.86 10.40
N SER A 60 -5.98 -3.97 11.43
CA SER A 60 -7.40 -3.61 11.32
C SER A 60 -7.55 -2.11 11.05
N LEU A 61 -8.49 -1.73 10.19
CA LEU A 61 -8.74 -0.33 9.84
C LEU A 61 -10.07 0.13 10.41
N GLU A 62 -10.11 1.29 11.03
CA GLU A 62 -11.34 1.92 11.54
C GLU A 62 -11.31 3.43 11.30
N PRO A 63 -12.47 4.05 10.92
CA PRO A 63 -13.75 3.42 10.63
C PRO A 63 -13.78 2.75 9.26
N GLN A 64 -14.53 1.66 9.13
CA GLN A 64 -14.65 0.91 7.86
C GLN A 64 -15.21 1.74 6.71
N SER A 65 -16.05 2.72 6.99
CA SER A 65 -16.61 3.64 5.99
C SER A 65 -15.54 4.42 5.23
N SER A 66 -14.39 4.66 5.84
CA SER A 66 -13.27 5.38 5.21
C SER A 66 -12.46 4.51 4.25
N VAL A 67 -12.60 3.18 4.33
CA VAL A 67 -11.76 2.23 3.60
C VAL A 67 -12.52 1.35 2.60
N ASN A 68 -13.83 1.30 2.65
CA ASN A 68 -14.66 0.41 1.83
C ASN A 68 -14.44 0.54 0.31
N ALA A 69 -14.04 1.72 -0.16
CA ALA A 69 -13.78 1.95 -1.59
C ALA A 69 -12.39 1.51 -2.05
N HIS A 70 -11.55 1.02 -1.14
CA HIS A 70 -10.12 0.77 -1.41
C HIS A 70 -9.73 -0.70 -1.40
N LEU A 71 -10.68 -1.64 -1.38
CA LEU A 71 -10.37 -3.06 -1.42
C LEU A 71 -9.54 -3.41 -2.66
N GLY A 72 -8.35 -3.97 -2.45
CA GLY A 72 -7.38 -4.30 -3.49
C GLY A 72 -6.45 -3.14 -3.89
N ASP A 73 -6.69 -1.93 -3.40
CA ASP A 73 -5.80 -0.80 -3.67
C ASP A 73 -4.56 -0.85 -2.80
N THR A 74 -3.42 -0.46 -3.38
CA THR A 74 -2.23 -0.09 -2.61
C THR A 74 -2.41 1.34 -2.11
N VAL A 75 -2.31 1.52 -0.79
CA VAL A 75 -2.62 2.80 -0.14
C VAL A 75 -1.56 3.20 0.86
N THR A 76 -1.53 4.49 1.17
CA THR A 76 -0.89 5.02 2.38
C THR A 76 -2.00 5.48 3.33
N VAL A 77 -2.00 4.92 4.52
CA VAL A 77 -2.94 5.25 5.61
C VAL A 77 -2.22 6.09 6.65
N ARG A 78 -2.78 7.23 7.00
CA ARG A 78 -2.33 8.06 8.12
C ARG A 78 -3.34 7.99 9.25
N GLY A 79 -2.86 7.90 10.47
CA GLY A 79 -3.76 7.79 11.61
C GLY A 79 -3.04 7.52 12.92
N THR A 80 -3.75 6.88 13.84
CA THR A 80 -3.21 6.48 15.13
C THR A 80 -3.31 4.98 15.30
N LEU A 81 -2.25 4.36 15.82
CA LEU A 81 -2.21 2.93 16.09
C LEU A 81 -2.60 2.65 17.54
N ASP A 82 -3.59 1.79 17.72
CA ASP A 82 -4.03 1.26 19.02
C ASP A 82 -4.03 -0.27 18.97
N GLY A 83 -2.99 -0.88 19.52
CA GLY A 83 -2.74 -2.32 19.36
C GLY A 83 -2.44 -2.66 17.90
N GLU A 84 -3.28 -3.46 17.27
CA GLU A 84 -3.21 -3.83 15.84
C GLU A 84 -4.26 -3.09 14.99
N THR A 85 -4.90 -2.05 15.54
CA THR A 85 -5.93 -1.29 14.85
C THR A 85 -5.43 0.11 14.53
N ILE A 86 -5.48 0.49 13.25
CA ILE A 86 -5.22 1.84 12.80
C ILE A 86 -6.55 2.60 12.76
N ARG A 87 -6.63 3.68 13.55
CA ARG A 87 -7.71 4.66 13.43
C ARG A 87 -7.36 5.61 12.30
N VAL A 88 -8.02 5.43 11.17
CA VAL A 88 -7.75 6.12 9.92
C VAL A 88 -8.16 7.59 10.02
N ALA A 89 -7.20 8.49 9.85
CA ALA A 89 -7.44 9.93 9.70
C ALA A 89 -7.46 10.34 8.22
N ALA A 90 -6.62 9.71 7.39
CA ALA A 90 -6.58 9.91 5.96
C ALA A 90 -6.10 8.63 5.27
N ILE A 91 -6.61 8.39 4.05
CA ILE A 91 -6.20 7.30 3.17
C ILE A 91 -5.96 7.87 1.78
N GLU A 92 -4.83 7.54 1.20
CA GLU A 92 -4.42 7.98 -0.12
C GLU A 92 -4.04 6.76 -0.96
N ALA A 93 -4.70 6.57 -2.11
CA ALA A 93 -4.31 5.52 -3.04
C ALA A 93 -2.92 5.83 -3.60
N MET A 94 -2.03 4.85 -3.55
CA MET A 94 -0.71 4.96 -4.16
C MET A 94 -0.85 4.67 -5.65
N SER A 95 -0.63 5.68 -6.48
CA SER A 95 -0.51 5.44 -7.91
C SER A 95 0.90 4.89 -8.20
N ILE A 96 1.03 3.58 -8.36
CA ILE A 96 2.27 2.95 -8.79
C ILE A 96 2.31 3.03 -10.31
N GLY A 97 3.15 3.94 -10.80
CA GLY A 97 3.31 4.13 -12.25
C GLY A 97 2.27 5.07 -12.88
N LEU A 98 2.21 5.02 -14.19
CA LEU A 98 1.31 5.84 -14.99
C LEU A 98 -0.04 5.13 -15.18
N SER A 99 -1.11 5.89 -15.07
CA SER A 99 -2.44 5.38 -15.43
C SER A 99 -2.51 5.10 -16.94
N VAL A 100 -3.38 4.15 -17.31
CA VAL A 100 -3.64 3.82 -18.72
C VAL A 100 -4.07 5.08 -19.47
N GLY A 101 -3.45 5.33 -20.63
CA GLY A 101 -3.68 6.53 -21.44
C GLY A 101 -2.81 7.74 -21.09
N GLN A 102 -2.07 7.69 -20.00
CA GLN A 102 -1.10 8.75 -19.69
C GLN A 102 0.16 8.62 -20.55
N LYS A 103 0.70 9.78 -20.92
CA LYS A 103 1.93 9.84 -21.70
C LYS A 103 3.14 9.52 -20.81
N VAL A 104 3.96 8.58 -21.26
CA VAL A 104 5.23 8.24 -20.57
C VAL A 104 6.14 9.47 -20.53
N PRO A 105 6.71 9.85 -19.38
CA PRO A 105 7.71 10.90 -19.29
C PRO A 105 8.91 10.62 -20.19
N ALA A 106 9.48 11.66 -20.75
CA ALA A 106 10.70 11.51 -21.53
C ALA A 106 11.85 11.05 -20.62
N PHE A 107 12.61 10.08 -21.08
CA PHE A 107 13.83 9.62 -20.41
C PHE A 107 14.99 9.54 -21.40
N SER A 108 16.18 9.56 -20.88
CA SER A 108 17.42 9.35 -21.62
C SER A 108 18.39 8.61 -20.69
N LEU A 109 18.63 7.34 -21.01
CA LEU A 109 19.46 6.43 -20.22
C LEU A 109 20.53 5.81 -21.11
N ARG A 110 21.65 5.41 -20.53
CA ARG A 110 22.70 4.68 -21.27
C ARG A 110 22.45 3.18 -21.15
N ASP A 111 22.61 2.47 -22.27
CA ASP A 111 22.60 1.02 -22.29
C ASP A 111 23.96 0.45 -21.81
N GLN A 112 24.07 -0.88 -21.76
CA GLN A 112 25.30 -1.58 -21.35
C GLN A 112 26.51 -1.34 -22.27
N PHE A 113 26.27 -0.78 -23.45
CA PHE A 113 27.30 -0.43 -24.44
C PHE A 113 27.62 1.06 -24.43
N GLY A 114 26.97 1.84 -23.53
CA GLY A 114 27.15 3.29 -23.42
C GLY A 114 26.34 4.10 -24.41
N HIS A 115 25.49 3.49 -25.24
CA HIS A 115 24.64 4.22 -26.19
C HIS A 115 23.44 4.84 -25.45
N GLN A 116 23.11 6.05 -25.83
CA GLN A 116 21.98 6.75 -25.25
C GLN A 116 20.64 6.21 -25.80
N GLN A 117 19.79 5.75 -24.92
CA GLN A 117 18.47 5.22 -25.24
C GLN A 117 17.37 6.16 -24.75
N THR A 118 16.37 6.34 -25.57
CA THR A 118 15.19 7.15 -25.30
C THR A 118 13.94 6.35 -25.62
N LEU A 119 12.76 6.81 -25.19
CA LEU A 119 11.51 6.17 -25.58
C LEU A 119 11.38 6.04 -27.11
N LYS A 120 11.85 7.07 -27.85
CA LYS A 120 11.78 7.08 -29.32
C LYS A 120 12.69 6.02 -29.94
N SER A 121 13.93 5.80 -29.42
CA SER A 121 14.85 4.79 -29.93
C SER A 121 14.41 3.37 -29.60
N LEU A 122 13.64 3.17 -28.51
CA LEU A 122 13.14 1.87 -28.07
C LEU A 122 11.75 1.53 -28.62
N LYS A 123 11.11 2.45 -29.33
CA LYS A 123 9.76 2.24 -29.83
C LYS A 123 9.74 1.19 -30.95
N GLY A 124 9.08 0.07 -30.68
CA GLY A 124 8.83 -0.97 -31.70
C GLY A 124 7.64 -0.63 -32.61
N ALA A 125 7.58 -1.29 -33.77
CA ALA A 125 6.49 -1.12 -34.75
C ALA A 125 5.10 -1.46 -34.18
N ASN A 126 5.04 -2.49 -33.32
CA ASN A 126 3.79 -3.00 -32.72
C ASN A 126 3.63 -2.61 -31.25
N GLY A 127 4.44 -1.68 -30.76
CA GLY A 127 4.44 -1.25 -29.38
C GLY A 127 5.76 -1.55 -28.64
N THR A 128 5.85 -1.15 -27.40
CA THR A 128 7.03 -1.33 -26.56
C THR A 128 6.57 -1.67 -25.13
N VAL A 129 7.14 -2.71 -24.55
CA VAL A 129 6.97 -3.03 -23.12
C VAL A 129 8.24 -2.58 -22.40
N LEU A 130 8.09 -1.74 -21.40
CA LEU A 130 9.18 -1.28 -20.54
C LEU A 130 9.02 -1.94 -19.18
N LEU A 131 10.04 -2.70 -18.76
CA LEU A 131 10.12 -3.31 -17.44
C LEU A 131 11.17 -2.56 -16.62
N PHE A 132 10.77 -2.05 -15.47
CA PHE A 132 11.66 -1.43 -14.51
C PHE A 132 11.84 -2.39 -13.33
N PHE A 133 13.07 -2.68 -12.97
CA PHE A 133 13.38 -3.53 -11.84
C PHE A 133 14.57 -2.95 -11.05
N ARG A 134 14.58 -3.19 -9.76
CA ARG A 134 15.57 -2.63 -8.85
C ARG A 134 16.90 -3.38 -8.89
N SER A 135 16.82 -4.70 -8.97
CA SER A 135 17.96 -5.62 -8.96
C SER A 135 17.57 -6.92 -9.66
N ALA A 136 18.54 -7.54 -10.33
CA ALA A 136 18.40 -8.88 -10.92
C ALA A 136 19.13 -9.96 -10.09
N ASP A 137 19.62 -9.60 -8.90
CA ASP A 137 20.21 -10.52 -7.94
C ASP A 137 19.11 -11.15 -7.08
N TRP A 138 18.74 -12.37 -7.39
CA TRP A 138 17.91 -13.28 -6.60
C TRP A 138 18.47 -14.69 -6.65
#